data_d945818e646d8fb9065ac56d85504063
#
_entry.id   d945818e646d8fb9065ac56d85504063
#
_cell.length_a   1.000
_cell.length_b   1.000
_cell.length_c   1.000
_cell.angle_alpha   90.00
_cell.angle_beta   90.00
_cell.angle_gamma   90.00
#
_symmetry.space_group_name_H-M   'P 1'
#
loop_
_entity.id
_entity.type
_entity.pdbx_description
1 polymer ?
#
loop_
_entity_poly.entity_id
_entity_poly.type
_entity_poly.pdbx_seq_one_letter_code
_entity_poly.pdbx_strand_id
1 'polypeptide(L)'
;MYDRKLPVKLGRGGIHNNILMQDAIERGITALQHHADTIHDYDVSKVIVIGTSALRGAANRDEFIEKVRELLGWEIKIIDGELEAALIFRGVRLSLPDRMGKYLIMDIGGGSTEFILANDDQIIWKRSFNIGIARALETIQMSDPVTSSEILAFEQWFDRHLGELWSICNQHLPRTLVGCSGAFDTFMDIYEKEESDLKIRKVSEFPLEAYREIHQRLILSDHQTRGKMIGMDKMRVEMIVIASVFTNFILRNLNIPKLLHTHNALKEGVMDLFISNGI
;
A
#
# COMPACT_ATOMS: atom_id res chain seq x y z
N MET A 1 9.10 19.88 -3.98
CA MET A 1 8.61 18.88 -3.00
C MET A 1 9.59 17.72 -3.05
N TYR A 2 10.06 17.25 -1.92
CA TYR A 2 10.98 16.10 -1.83
C TYR A 2 10.20 14.86 -1.39
N ASP A 3 10.40 13.74 -2.04
CA ASP A 3 9.81 12.44 -1.68
C ASP A 3 10.92 11.37 -1.64
N ARG A 4 10.93 10.56 -0.59
CA ARG A 4 11.92 9.49 -0.42
C ARG A 4 11.30 8.29 0.29
N LYS A 5 11.44 7.12 -0.30
CA LYS A 5 11.03 5.83 0.29
C LYS A 5 12.28 5.06 0.74
N LEU A 6 12.28 4.54 1.96
CA LEU A 6 13.36 3.69 2.48
C LEU A 6 12.82 2.30 2.82
N PRO A 7 13.51 1.21 2.40
CA PRO A 7 13.02 -0.16 2.52
C PRO A 7 13.25 -0.72 3.93
N VAL A 8 12.43 -0.36 4.90
CA VAL A 8 12.57 -0.82 6.29
C VAL A 8 12.02 -2.24 6.48
N LYS A 9 10.88 -2.57 5.84
CA LYS A 9 10.14 -3.84 6.06
C LYS A 9 9.94 -4.10 7.57
N LEU A 10 9.37 -3.12 8.31
CA LEU A 10 9.31 -3.10 9.78
C LEU A 10 8.59 -4.32 10.38
N GLY A 11 7.61 -4.90 9.68
CA GLY A 11 6.88 -6.09 10.11
C GLY A 11 7.53 -7.44 9.77
N ARG A 12 8.67 -7.44 9.04
CA ARG A 12 9.28 -8.69 8.55
C ARG A 12 9.68 -9.61 9.69
N GLY A 13 9.30 -10.89 9.58
CA GLY A 13 9.66 -11.96 10.53
C GLY A 13 8.91 -11.92 11.86
N GLY A 14 8.02 -10.95 12.05
CA GLY A 14 7.32 -10.79 13.32
C GLY A 14 5.85 -10.42 13.21
N ILE A 15 5.35 -10.15 12.00
CA ILE A 15 4.00 -9.61 11.80
C ILE A 15 2.90 -10.60 12.23
N HIS A 16 3.14 -11.91 12.10
CA HIS A 16 2.23 -12.95 12.60
C HIS A 16 2.18 -13.04 14.11
N ASN A 17 3.32 -12.83 14.75
CA ASN A 17 3.46 -12.91 16.20
C ASN A 17 3.13 -11.58 16.87
N ASN A 18 2.74 -10.56 16.10
CA ASN A 18 2.47 -9.21 16.57
C ASN A 18 3.67 -8.61 17.36
N ILE A 19 4.88 -8.81 16.85
CA ILE A 19 6.12 -8.25 17.40
C ILE A 19 6.94 -7.58 16.31
N LEU A 20 7.75 -6.60 16.68
CA LEU A 20 8.83 -6.07 15.85
C LEU A 20 10.11 -6.84 16.18
N MET A 21 10.77 -7.38 15.17
CA MET A 21 12.06 -8.01 15.32
C MET A 21 13.13 -6.95 15.59
N GLN A 22 14.16 -7.29 16.36
CA GLN A 22 15.19 -6.33 16.77
C GLN A 22 15.91 -5.70 15.56
N ASP A 23 16.24 -6.50 14.55
CA ASP A 23 16.84 -6.02 13.31
C ASP A 23 15.91 -5.09 12.51
N ALA A 24 14.58 -5.30 12.60
CA ALA A 24 13.60 -4.42 11.97
C ALA A 24 13.49 -3.07 12.72
N ILE A 25 13.56 -3.09 14.05
CA ILE A 25 13.65 -1.88 14.88
C ILE A 25 14.86 -1.06 14.47
N GLU A 26 16.04 -1.69 14.39
CA GLU A 26 17.29 -1.02 14.02
C GLU A 26 17.23 -0.40 12.62
N ARG A 27 16.71 -1.16 11.62
CA ARG A 27 16.49 -0.61 10.28
C ARG A 27 15.53 0.58 10.29
N GLY A 28 14.46 0.49 11.09
CA GLY A 28 13.48 1.57 11.24
C GLY A 28 14.10 2.84 11.81
N ILE A 29 14.88 2.73 12.87
CA ILE A 29 15.59 3.85 13.48
C ILE A 29 16.58 4.47 12.48
N THR A 30 17.41 3.65 11.82
CA THR A 30 18.35 4.14 10.81
C THR A 30 17.64 4.91 9.69
N ALA A 31 16.50 4.39 9.22
CA ALA A 31 15.72 5.07 8.18
C ALA A 31 15.16 6.42 8.65
N LEU A 32 14.68 6.50 9.89
CA LEU A 32 14.19 7.75 10.46
C LEU A 32 15.32 8.77 10.68
N GLN A 33 16.53 8.33 11.06
CA GLN A 33 17.72 9.18 11.13
C GLN A 33 18.06 9.79 9.77
N HIS A 34 18.06 9.00 8.69
CA HIS A 34 18.25 9.52 7.33
C HIS A 34 17.18 10.53 6.91
N HIS A 35 15.94 10.35 7.38
CA HIS A 35 14.90 11.35 7.14
C HIS A 35 15.15 12.61 7.97
N ALA A 36 15.62 12.48 9.21
CA ALA A 36 15.96 13.62 10.07
C ALA A 36 17.05 14.49 9.46
N ASP A 37 18.11 13.89 8.91
CA ASP A 37 19.17 14.61 8.19
C ASP A 37 18.58 15.43 7.04
N THR A 38 17.75 14.80 6.21
CA THR A 38 17.08 15.47 5.08
C THR A 38 16.15 16.60 5.55
N ILE A 39 15.38 16.38 6.62
CA ILE A 39 14.46 17.36 7.21
C ILE A 39 15.24 18.58 7.72
N HIS A 40 16.40 18.34 8.33
CA HIS A 40 17.30 19.40 8.77
C HIS A 40 17.82 20.24 7.60
N ASP A 41 18.25 19.60 6.51
CA ASP A 41 18.76 20.28 5.32
C ASP A 41 17.73 21.20 4.64
N TYR A 42 16.42 20.88 4.81
CA TYR A 42 15.31 21.68 4.26
C TYR A 42 14.71 22.68 5.25
N ASP A 43 15.29 22.83 6.44
CA ASP A 43 14.81 23.75 7.50
C ASP A 43 13.31 23.59 7.81
N VAL A 44 12.86 22.32 7.93
CA VAL A 44 11.45 21.99 8.17
C VAL A 44 11.05 22.32 9.60
N SER A 45 10.02 23.16 9.77
CA SER A 45 9.53 23.62 11.08
C SER A 45 8.65 22.60 11.80
N LYS A 46 8.05 21.63 11.10
CA LYS A 46 7.13 20.67 11.70
C LYS A 46 7.21 19.29 11.07
N VAL A 47 7.26 18.25 11.89
CA VAL A 47 7.31 16.84 11.49
C VAL A 47 6.06 16.12 12.00
N ILE A 48 5.42 15.33 11.14
CA ILE A 48 4.31 14.45 11.50
C ILE A 48 4.74 13.02 11.20
N VAL A 49 4.79 12.18 12.23
CA VAL A 49 5.14 10.76 12.09
C VAL A 49 3.91 9.91 12.35
N ILE A 50 3.51 9.13 11.35
CA ILE A 50 2.35 8.24 11.43
C ILE A 50 2.82 6.79 11.44
N GLY A 51 2.37 6.03 12.44
CA GLY A 51 2.54 4.59 12.53
C GLY A 51 1.26 3.86 12.11
N THR A 52 1.40 2.87 11.24
CA THR A 52 0.28 2.08 10.71
C THR A 52 0.40 0.60 11.08
N SER A 53 -0.06 -0.31 10.24
CA SER A 53 -0.30 -1.73 10.52
C SER A 53 0.79 -2.43 11.34
N ALA A 54 2.08 -2.28 10.98
CA ALA A 54 3.18 -2.96 11.69
C ALA A 54 3.31 -2.49 13.14
N LEU A 55 3.30 -1.17 13.37
CA LEU A 55 3.35 -0.59 14.72
C LEU A 55 2.03 -0.79 15.46
N ARG A 56 0.89 -0.64 14.78
CA ARG A 56 -0.43 -0.82 15.38
C ARG A 56 -0.59 -2.21 16.00
N GLY A 57 -0.10 -3.25 15.32
CA GLY A 57 -0.23 -4.64 15.74
C GLY A 57 0.83 -5.10 16.75
N ALA A 58 1.96 -4.44 16.85
CA ALA A 58 3.10 -4.94 17.61
C ALA A 58 2.94 -4.73 19.12
N ALA A 59 3.09 -5.81 19.90
CA ALA A 59 3.06 -5.78 21.36
C ALA A 59 4.24 -5.02 21.96
N ASN A 60 5.41 -5.03 21.29
CA ASN A 60 6.61 -4.33 21.71
C ASN A 60 6.83 -2.99 20.96
N ARG A 61 5.79 -2.39 20.41
CA ARG A 61 5.86 -1.12 19.67
C ARG A 61 6.44 0.03 20.50
N ASP A 62 6.20 0.00 21.81
CA ASP A 62 6.63 1.08 22.71
C ASP A 62 8.16 1.17 22.76
N GLU A 63 8.89 0.06 22.60
CA GLU A 63 10.35 0.06 22.47
C GLU A 63 10.81 0.90 21.27
N PHE A 64 10.14 0.76 20.13
CA PHE A 64 10.45 1.53 18.93
C PHE A 64 10.09 3.01 19.11
N ILE A 65 8.92 3.30 19.69
CA ILE A 65 8.43 4.66 19.93
C ILE A 65 9.36 5.42 20.86
N GLU A 66 9.76 4.78 21.97
CA GLU A 66 10.70 5.38 22.94
C GLU A 66 12.04 5.71 22.29
N LYS A 67 12.63 4.77 21.54
CA LYS A 67 13.88 5.00 20.82
C LYS A 67 13.78 6.17 19.83
N VAL A 68 12.67 6.30 19.11
CA VAL A 68 12.45 7.42 18.18
C VAL A 68 12.34 8.73 18.94
N ARG A 69 11.62 8.75 20.06
CA ARG A 69 11.49 9.94 20.91
C ARG A 69 12.84 10.36 21.49
N GLU A 70 13.62 9.42 22.01
CA GLU A 70 14.94 9.68 22.61
C GLU A 70 15.95 10.20 21.59
N LEU A 71 15.99 9.61 20.40
CA LEU A 71 17.01 9.92 19.40
C LEU A 71 16.68 11.13 18.52
N LEU A 72 15.38 11.33 18.22
CA LEU A 72 14.94 12.31 17.23
C LEU A 72 13.99 13.38 17.79
N GLY A 73 13.50 13.21 19.03
CA GLY A 73 12.51 14.10 19.64
C GLY A 73 11.13 14.01 18.96
N TRP A 74 10.85 12.97 18.18
CA TRP A 74 9.61 12.84 17.42
C TRP A 74 8.57 12.00 18.14
N GLU A 75 7.33 12.46 18.07
CA GLU A 75 6.15 11.72 18.52
C GLU A 75 5.57 10.91 17.37
N ILE A 76 5.44 9.58 17.55
CA ILE A 76 4.77 8.72 16.57
C ILE A 76 3.29 8.62 16.92
N LYS A 77 2.43 9.08 16.03
CA LYS A 77 0.99 8.89 16.14
C LYS A 77 0.59 7.57 15.47
N ILE A 78 0.24 6.57 16.29
CA ILE A 78 -0.34 5.33 15.76
C ILE A 78 -1.81 5.58 15.45
N ILE A 79 -2.20 5.30 14.21
CA ILE A 79 -3.60 5.42 13.77
C ILE A 79 -4.23 4.03 13.63
N ASP A 80 -5.53 3.95 13.89
CA ASP A 80 -6.31 2.73 13.61
C ASP A 80 -6.57 2.58 12.10
N GLY A 81 -7.06 1.40 11.71
CA GLY A 81 -7.27 1.09 10.30
C GLY A 81 -8.40 1.90 9.66
N GLU A 82 -9.39 2.31 10.45
CA GLU A 82 -10.52 3.12 9.98
C GLU A 82 -10.08 4.56 9.67
N LEU A 83 -9.22 5.13 10.51
CA LEU A 83 -8.62 6.43 10.27
C LEU A 83 -7.62 6.38 9.11
N GLU A 84 -6.83 5.30 9.02
CA GLU A 84 -5.93 5.07 7.88
C GLU A 84 -6.69 5.06 6.56
N ALA A 85 -7.78 4.28 6.45
CA ALA A 85 -8.63 4.23 5.27
C ALA A 85 -9.29 5.60 4.95
N ALA A 86 -9.73 6.35 5.97
CA ALA A 86 -10.28 7.68 5.77
C ALA A 86 -9.25 8.68 5.23
N LEU A 87 -8.01 8.61 5.71
CA LEU A 87 -6.92 9.46 5.23
C LEU A 87 -6.48 9.07 3.82
N ILE A 88 -6.44 7.77 3.50
CA ILE A 88 -6.20 7.31 2.12
C ILE A 88 -7.26 7.87 1.18
N PHE A 89 -8.55 7.75 1.52
CA PHE A 89 -9.63 8.35 0.74
C PHE A 89 -9.38 9.84 0.48
N ARG A 90 -9.05 10.57 1.54
CA ARG A 90 -8.79 12.02 1.46
C ARG A 90 -7.65 12.34 0.50
N GLY A 91 -6.54 11.59 0.56
CA GLY A 91 -5.41 11.76 -0.36
C GLY A 91 -5.76 11.40 -1.80
N VAL A 92 -6.38 10.26 -2.02
CA VAL A 92 -6.82 9.81 -3.34
C VAL A 92 -7.78 10.81 -3.98
N ARG A 93 -8.74 11.33 -3.20
CA ARG A 93 -9.76 12.28 -3.68
C ARG A 93 -9.16 13.57 -4.25
N LEU A 94 -7.99 14.01 -3.77
CA LEU A 94 -7.28 15.19 -4.31
C LEU A 94 -6.88 15.06 -5.79
N SER A 95 -6.81 13.85 -6.31
CA SER A 95 -6.38 13.58 -7.68
C SER A 95 -7.50 13.10 -8.60
N LEU A 96 -8.58 12.55 -8.05
CA LEU A 96 -9.66 12.00 -8.85
C LEU A 96 -10.45 13.08 -9.58
N PRO A 97 -10.88 12.80 -10.83
CA PRO A 97 -11.81 13.70 -11.53
C PRO A 97 -13.19 13.68 -10.86
N ASP A 98 -13.99 14.68 -11.17
CA ASP A 98 -15.39 14.73 -10.78
C ASP A 98 -16.24 13.73 -11.61
N ARG A 99 -17.37 13.31 -11.05
CA ARG A 99 -18.37 12.45 -11.69
C ARG A 99 -17.89 11.05 -12.06
N MET A 100 -17.16 10.43 -11.13
CA MET A 100 -16.73 9.04 -11.26
C MET A 100 -17.85 8.02 -10.97
N GLY A 101 -18.90 8.44 -10.27
CA GLY A 101 -19.90 7.54 -9.72
C GLY A 101 -19.33 6.71 -8.55
N LYS A 102 -19.71 5.43 -8.46
CA LYS A 102 -19.19 4.57 -7.39
C LYS A 102 -17.88 3.90 -7.80
N TYR A 103 -16.88 4.00 -6.95
CA TYR A 103 -15.56 3.39 -7.13
C TYR A 103 -15.06 2.75 -5.85
N LEU A 104 -14.19 1.76 -6.01
CA LEU A 104 -13.49 1.08 -4.92
C LEU A 104 -12.03 1.51 -4.94
N ILE A 105 -11.53 2.05 -3.83
CA ILE A 105 -10.10 2.29 -3.64
C ILE A 105 -9.49 1.04 -3.01
N MET A 106 -8.29 0.68 -3.45
CA MET A 106 -7.50 -0.42 -2.90
C MET A 106 -6.08 0.08 -2.65
N ASP A 107 -5.67 0.07 -1.38
CA ASP A 107 -4.30 0.33 -0.93
C ASP A 107 -3.69 -0.95 -0.36
N ILE A 108 -2.68 -1.48 -1.03
CA ILE A 108 -2.03 -2.74 -0.65
C ILE A 108 -0.78 -2.44 0.16
N GLY A 109 -0.88 -2.62 1.48
CA GLY A 109 0.24 -2.53 2.39
C GLY A 109 0.96 -3.86 2.65
N GLY A 110 1.99 -3.81 3.48
CA GLY A 110 2.70 -5.03 3.93
C GLY A 110 1.92 -5.82 4.96
N GLY A 111 1.30 -5.16 5.92
CA GLY A 111 0.58 -5.80 7.03
C GLY A 111 -0.93 -5.74 6.93
N SER A 112 -1.48 -4.74 6.25
CA SER A 112 -2.91 -4.57 5.98
C SER A 112 -3.17 -4.19 4.53
N THR A 113 -4.43 -4.27 4.14
CA THR A 113 -4.93 -3.71 2.89
C THR A 113 -6.21 -2.95 3.19
N GLU A 114 -6.27 -1.71 2.74
CA GLU A 114 -7.41 -0.83 2.93
C GLU A 114 -8.29 -0.87 1.68
N PHE A 115 -9.59 -1.08 1.92
CA PHE A 115 -10.63 -0.93 0.90
C PHE A 115 -11.58 0.18 1.30
N ILE A 116 -11.83 1.09 0.35
CA ILE A 116 -12.75 2.20 0.54
C ILE A 116 -13.71 2.25 -0.65
N LEU A 117 -14.97 1.96 -0.40
CA LEU A 117 -16.04 2.17 -1.35
C LEU A 117 -16.58 3.59 -1.19
N ALA A 118 -16.55 4.36 -2.26
CA ALA A 118 -16.95 5.75 -2.24
C ALA A 118 -17.71 6.14 -3.51
N ASN A 119 -18.30 7.31 -3.49
CA ASN A 119 -18.78 8.03 -4.66
C ASN A 119 -18.15 9.43 -4.69
N ASP A 120 -18.64 10.28 -5.56
CA ASP A 120 -18.11 11.65 -5.71
C ASP A 120 -18.26 12.52 -4.46
N ASP A 121 -19.24 12.21 -3.61
CA ASP A 121 -19.61 13.03 -2.45
C ASP A 121 -19.01 12.53 -1.14
N GLN A 122 -18.97 11.20 -0.95
CA GLN A 122 -18.64 10.64 0.36
C GLN A 122 -18.14 9.18 0.32
N ILE A 123 -17.55 8.78 1.43
CA ILE A 123 -17.29 7.38 1.73
C ILE A 123 -18.64 6.68 2.01
N ILE A 124 -18.91 5.60 1.27
CA ILE A 124 -20.07 4.72 1.50
C ILE A 124 -19.70 3.66 2.55
N TRP A 125 -18.52 3.09 2.42
CA TRP A 125 -17.98 2.08 3.34
C TRP A 125 -16.45 2.07 3.23
N LYS A 126 -15.78 1.74 4.34
CA LYS A 126 -14.33 1.56 4.36
C LYS A 126 -13.95 0.52 5.39
N ARG A 127 -12.83 -0.16 5.15
CA ARG A 127 -12.24 -1.09 6.11
C ARG A 127 -10.77 -1.33 5.85
N SER A 128 -10.00 -1.49 6.92
CA SER A 128 -8.65 -2.04 6.90
C SER A 128 -8.70 -3.53 7.26
N PHE A 129 -8.20 -4.36 6.36
CA PHE A 129 -8.10 -5.80 6.57
C PHE A 129 -6.65 -6.19 6.89
N ASN A 130 -6.44 -7.05 7.85
CA ASN A 130 -5.11 -7.58 8.20
C ASN A 130 -4.61 -8.62 7.18
N ILE A 131 -4.64 -8.28 5.89
CA ILE A 131 -4.28 -9.12 4.74
C ILE A 131 -3.25 -8.45 3.83
N GLY A 132 -2.26 -7.78 4.41
CA GLY A 132 -1.15 -7.23 3.65
C GLY A 132 -0.23 -8.31 3.08
N ILE A 133 0.58 -7.94 2.07
CA ILE A 133 1.38 -8.91 1.31
C ILE A 133 2.49 -9.58 2.15
N ALA A 134 3.12 -8.86 3.08
CA ALA A 134 4.11 -9.48 3.96
C ALA A 134 3.47 -10.55 4.85
N ARG A 135 2.24 -10.28 5.34
CA ARG A 135 1.48 -11.25 6.13
C ARG A 135 1.08 -12.47 5.29
N ALA A 136 0.68 -12.28 4.04
CA ALA A 136 0.37 -13.38 3.12
C ALA A 136 1.58 -14.29 2.88
N LEU A 137 2.74 -13.69 2.61
CA LEU A 137 4.01 -14.42 2.36
C LEU A 137 4.55 -15.14 3.60
N GLU A 138 4.28 -14.65 4.81
CA GLU A 138 4.61 -15.38 6.04
C GLU A 138 3.63 -16.53 6.32
N THR A 139 2.40 -16.48 5.77
CA THR A 139 1.38 -17.54 5.94
C THR A 139 1.55 -18.66 4.93
N ILE A 140 1.88 -18.32 3.68
CA ILE A 140 1.94 -19.27 2.56
C ILE A 140 3.33 -19.19 1.94
N GLN A 141 4.03 -20.31 1.97
CA GLN A 141 5.32 -20.41 1.30
C GLN A 141 5.12 -20.34 -0.22
N MET A 142 5.89 -19.50 -0.88
CA MET A 142 5.83 -19.27 -2.32
C MET A 142 7.12 -19.73 -2.98
N SER A 143 6.99 -20.51 -4.05
CA SER A 143 8.10 -20.84 -4.95
C SER A 143 8.36 -19.70 -5.95
N ASP A 144 9.46 -19.76 -6.64
CA ASP A 144 9.91 -18.75 -7.58
C ASP A 144 10.40 -19.36 -8.90
N PRO A 145 9.62 -19.28 -9.98
CA PRO A 145 8.30 -18.65 -10.11
C PRO A 145 7.19 -19.30 -9.27
N VAL A 146 6.15 -18.51 -8.98
CA VAL A 146 4.97 -19.00 -8.25
C VAL A 146 4.20 -20.04 -9.08
N THR A 147 3.73 -21.11 -8.44
CA THR A 147 2.93 -22.15 -9.09
C THR A 147 1.43 -21.81 -9.07
N SER A 148 0.66 -22.45 -9.98
CA SER A 148 -0.80 -22.28 -10.03
C SER A 148 -1.48 -22.74 -8.73
N SER A 149 -0.98 -23.77 -8.07
CA SER A 149 -1.50 -24.25 -6.78
C SER A 149 -1.27 -23.25 -5.65
N GLU A 150 -0.12 -22.59 -5.65
CA GLU A 150 0.19 -21.54 -4.67
C GLU A 150 -0.66 -20.29 -4.92
N ILE A 151 -0.86 -19.89 -6.19
CA ILE A 151 -1.77 -18.80 -6.55
C ILE A 151 -3.17 -19.09 -5.99
N LEU A 152 -3.69 -20.29 -6.22
CA LEU A 152 -5.00 -20.69 -5.67
C LEU A 152 -5.02 -20.66 -4.14
N ALA A 153 -3.95 -21.07 -3.47
CA ALA A 153 -3.86 -21.01 -2.02
C ALA A 153 -3.90 -19.56 -1.50
N PHE A 154 -3.21 -18.62 -2.17
CA PHE A 154 -3.30 -17.19 -1.85
C PHE A 154 -4.70 -16.63 -2.08
N GLU A 155 -5.33 -16.94 -3.23
CA GLU A 155 -6.70 -16.50 -3.52
C GLU A 155 -7.70 -16.99 -2.46
N GLN A 156 -7.61 -18.26 -2.06
CA GLN A 156 -8.44 -18.83 -0.99
C GLN A 156 -8.17 -18.18 0.38
N TRP A 157 -6.91 -17.81 0.63
CA TRP A 157 -6.57 -17.10 1.86
C TRP A 157 -7.16 -15.68 1.86
N PHE A 158 -7.09 -14.94 0.76
CA PHE A 158 -7.73 -13.64 0.63
C PHE A 158 -9.26 -13.75 0.78
N ASP A 159 -9.87 -14.70 0.09
CA ASP A 159 -11.33 -14.90 0.08
C ASP A 159 -11.91 -15.07 1.48
N ARG A 160 -11.25 -15.87 2.32
CA ARG A 160 -11.67 -16.12 3.71
C ARG A 160 -11.76 -14.85 4.57
N HIS A 161 -11.06 -13.79 4.20
CA HIS A 161 -11.03 -12.53 4.95
C HIS A 161 -11.93 -11.44 4.35
N LEU A 162 -12.42 -11.60 3.12
CA LEU A 162 -13.06 -10.55 2.34
C LEU A 162 -14.59 -10.65 2.26
N GLY A 163 -15.23 -11.49 3.09
CA GLY A 163 -16.68 -11.68 3.04
C GLY A 163 -17.50 -10.39 3.14
N GLU A 164 -17.06 -9.45 3.98
CA GLU A 164 -17.70 -8.13 4.10
C GLU A 164 -17.50 -7.27 2.84
N LEU A 165 -16.31 -7.29 2.23
CA LEU A 165 -16.03 -6.60 0.98
C LEU A 165 -16.94 -7.11 -0.15
N TRP A 166 -17.09 -8.43 -0.26
CA TRP A 166 -17.98 -9.03 -1.25
C TRP A 166 -19.42 -8.59 -1.07
N SER A 167 -19.91 -8.62 0.17
CA SER A 167 -21.28 -8.19 0.49
C SER A 167 -21.56 -6.76 0.08
N ILE A 168 -20.68 -5.83 0.46
CA ILE A 168 -20.89 -4.40 0.19
C ILE A 168 -20.70 -4.08 -1.30
N CYS A 169 -19.72 -4.69 -1.96
CA CYS A 169 -19.50 -4.46 -3.39
C CYS A 169 -20.62 -5.04 -4.25
N ASN A 170 -21.20 -6.19 -3.89
CA ASN A 170 -22.37 -6.75 -4.58
C ASN A 170 -23.62 -5.86 -4.43
N GLN A 171 -23.77 -5.16 -3.30
CA GLN A 171 -24.87 -4.22 -3.09
C GLN A 171 -24.67 -2.92 -3.89
N HIS A 172 -23.45 -2.45 -4.02
CA HIS A 172 -23.17 -1.12 -4.59
C HIS A 172 -22.62 -1.13 -6.01
N LEU A 173 -22.08 -2.27 -6.48
CA LEU A 173 -21.59 -2.51 -7.84
C LEU A 173 -20.61 -1.43 -8.33
N PRO A 174 -19.46 -1.23 -7.69
CA PRO A 174 -18.46 -0.26 -8.15
C PRO A 174 -17.96 -0.64 -9.55
N ARG A 175 -17.83 0.35 -10.43
CA ARG A 175 -17.40 0.15 -11.82
C ARG A 175 -15.92 0.48 -12.05
N THR A 176 -15.27 1.06 -11.06
CA THR A 176 -13.86 1.48 -11.13
C THR A 176 -13.12 1.01 -9.90
N LEU A 177 -11.96 0.38 -10.09
CA LEU A 177 -10.97 0.17 -9.06
C LEU A 177 -9.94 1.29 -9.16
N VAL A 178 -9.68 1.97 -8.05
CA VAL A 178 -8.61 2.97 -7.93
C VAL A 178 -7.51 2.35 -7.09
N GLY A 179 -6.42 1.98 -7.72
CA GLY A 179 -5.24 1.48 -7.03
C GLY A 179 -4.32 2.62 -6.63
N CYS A 180 -3.83 2.59 -5.41
CA CYS A 180 -2.86 3.56 -4.91
C CYS A 180 -1.73 2.87 -4.14
N SER A 181 -0.74 3.67 -3.75
CA SER A 181 0.46 3.17 -3.07
C SER A 181 1.34 2.25 -3.92
N GLY A 182 2.40 1.80 -3.32
CA GLY A 182 3.56 1.32 -4.02
C GLY A 182 3.42 0.07 -4.88
N ALA A 183 2.44 -0.81 -4.65
CA ALA A 183 2.20 -1.93 -5.56
C ALA A 183 1.67 -1.42 -6.90
N PHE A 184 0.70 -0.53 -6.86
CA PHE A 184 0.11 0.09 -8.05
C PHE A 184 1.07 1.06 -8.73
N ASP A 185 1.90 1.80 -7.96
CA ASP A 185 3.01 2.59 -8.51
C ASP A 185 3.90 1.69 -9.39
N THR A 186 4.35 0.55 -8.85
CA THR A 186 5.21 -0.39 -9.58
C THR A 186 4.54 -1.00 -10.80
N PHE A 187 3.25 -1.37 -10.74
CA PHE A 187 2.53 -1.86 -11.93
C PHE A 187 2.49 -0.81 -13.02
N MET A 188 2.22 0.46 -12.66
CA MET A 188 2.18 1.55 -13.62
C MET A 188 3.56 1.87 -14.20
N ASP A 189 4.62 1.88 -13.38
CA ASP A 189 6.00 2.10 -13.83
C ASP A 189 6.46 1.02 -14.82
N ILE A 190 6.10 -0.26 -14.56
CA ILE A 190 6.36 -1.35 -15.52
C ILE A 190 5.59 -1.15 -16.83
N TYR A 191 4.34 -0.70 -16.75
CA TYR A 191 3.52 -0.42 -17.93
C TYR A 191 4.12 0.67 -18.79
N GLU A 192 4.51 1.76 -18.17
CA GLU A 192 5.05 2.92 -18.86
C GLU A 192 6.52 2.78 -19.23
N LYS A 193 7.19 1.73 -18.71
CA LYS A 193 8.64 1.49 -18.89
C LYS A 193 9.48 2.66 -18.44
N GLU A 194 9.12 3.24 -17.31
CA GLU A 194 9.81 4.41 -16.75
C GLU A 194 10.24 4.14 -15.30
N GLU A 195 11.29 4.81 -14.84
CA GLU A 195 11.70 4.80 -13.44
C GLU A 195 10.86 5.79 -12.63
N SER A 196 10.48 5.39 -11.40
CA SER A 196 9.43 6.05 -10.60
C SER A 196 9.74 7.48 -10.13
N ASP A 197 10.99 7.92 -10.19
CA ASP A 197 11.44 9.15 -9.51
C ASP A 197 11.06 10.48 -10.20
N LEU A 198 10.41 10.45 -11.36
CA LEU A 198 10.25 11.65 -12.20
C LEU A 198 8.80 12.13 -12.41
N LYS A 199 7.79 11.50 -11.80
CA LYS A 199 6.39 11.76 -12.19
C LYS A 199 5.54 12.45 -11.14
N ILE A 200 5.07 13.64 -11.46
CA ILE A 200 3.91 14.26 -10.81
C ILE A 200 2.67 13.86 -11.61
N ARG A 201 2.17 12.62 -11.40
CA ARG A 201 0.88 12.21 -11.96
C ARG A 201 -0.18 12.29 -10.88
N LYS A 202 -1.28 12.95 -11.19
CA LYS A 202 -2.41 12.99 -10.27
C LYS A 202 -3.18 11.67 -10.32
N VAL A 203 -3.66 11.28 -11.50
CA VAL A 203 -4.38 10.03 -11.76
C VAL A 203 -4.16 9.61 -13.21
N SER A 204 -4.08 8.30 -13.47
CA SER A 204 -3.94 7.73 -14.82
C SER A 204 -4.87 6.54 -14.98
N GLU A 205 -5.42 6.36 -16.17
CA GLU A 205 -6.10 5.13 -16.51
C GLU A 205 -5.08 4.03 -16.79
N PHE A 206 -5.29 2.87 -16.19
CA PHE A 206 -4.46 1.70 -16.41
C PHE A 206 -5.27 0.68 -17.22
N PRO A 207 -4.99 0.53 -18.53
CA PRO A 207 -5.75 -0.39 -19.37
C PRO A 207 -5.72 -1.81 -18.79
N LEU A 208 -6.90 -2.43 -18.62
CA LEU A 208 -6.99 -3.75 -17.98
C LEU A 208 -6.21 -4.84 -18.72
N GLU A 209 -6.14 -4.77 -20.05
CA GLU A 209 -5.33 -5.70 -20.84
C GLU A 209 -3.84 -5.55 -20.54
N ALA A 210 -3.35 -4.31 -20.47
CA ALA A 210 -1.95 -4.04 -20.11
C ALA A 210 -1.65 -4.53 -18.68
N TYR A 211 -2.58 -4.33 -17.73
CA TYR A 211 -2.46 -4.88 -16.39
C TYR A 211 -2.39 -6.42 -16.40
N ARG A 212 -3.27 -7.09 -17.18
CA ARG A 212 -3.28 -8.56 -17.31
C ARG A 212 -1.97 -9.09 -17.89
N GLU A 213 -1.42 -8.44 -18.90
CA GLU A 213 -0.11 -8.78 -19.46
C GLU A 213 1.00 -8.67 -18.41
N ILE A 214 1.01 -7.60 -17.61
CA ILE A 214 1.97 -7.42 -16.52
C ILE A 214 1.78 -8.52 -15.45
N HIS A 215 0.56 -8.79 -15.03
CA HIS A 215 0.25 -9.86 -14.11
C HIS A 215 0.81 -11.21 -14.59
N GLN A 216 0.56 -11.58 -15.84
CA GLN A 216 1.09 -12.81 -16.44
C GLN A 216 2.62 -12.85 -16.45
N ARG A 217 3.27 -11.75 -16.82
CA ARG A 217 4.73 -11.66 -16.79
C ARG A 217 5.28 -11.80 -15.37
N LEU A 218 4.63 -11.24 -14.37
CA LEU A 218 5.06 -11.31 -12.98
C LEU A 218 4.95 -12.74 -12.42
N ILE A 219 3.83 -13.44 -12.66
CA ILE A 219 3.65 -14.80 -12.14
C ILE A 219 4.53 -15.86 -12.83
N LEU A 220 4.92 -15.63 -14.08
CA LEU A 220 5.77 -16.53 -14.85
C LEU A 220 7.27 -16.27 -14.69
N SER A 221 7.67 -15.16 -14.08
CA SER A 221 9.08 -14.79 -13.92
C SER A 221 9.64 -15.19 -12.56
N ASP A 222 10.93 -15.53 -12.53
CA ASP A 222 11.70 -15.64 -11.30
C ASP A 222 12.15 -14.28 -10.76
N HIS A 223 12.69 -14.25 -9.55
CA HIS A 223 13.17 -13.05 -8.87
C HIS A 223 14.18 -12.25 -9.72
N GLN A 224 15.12 -12.97 -10.37
CA GLN A 224 16.16 -12.32 -11.17
C GLN A 224 15.57 -11.64 -12.41
N THR A 225 14.66 -12.32 -13.09
CA THR A 225 13.95 -11.78 -14.27
C THR A 225 13.08 -10.60 -13.91
N ARG A 226 12.33 -10.68 -12.78
CA ARG A 226 11.53 -9.57 -12.27
C ARG A 226 12.38 -8.36 -11.93
N GLY A 227 13.50 -8.58 -11.24
CA GLY A 227 14.41 -7.50 -10.84
C GLY A 227 15.03 -6.71 -12.00
N LYS A 228 14.99 -7.27 -13.22
CA LYS A 228 15.48 -6.63 -14.46
C LYS A 228 14.37 -5.96 -15.27
N MET A 229 13.11 -6.07 -14.88
CA MET A 229 12.02 -5.38 -15.57
C MET A 229 12.16 -3.87 -15.40
N ILE A 230 12.10 -3.13 -16.50
CA ILE A 230 12.08 -1.66 -16.45
C ILE A 230 10.83 -1.23 -15.67
N GLY A 231 10.98 -0.28 -14.75
CA GLY A 231 9.91 0.17 -13.86
C GLY A 231 9.73 -0.69 -12.61
N MET A 232 10.51 -1.76 -12.43
CA MET A 232 10.45 -2.59 -11.22
C MET A 232 11.12 -1.89 -10.04
N ASP A 233 10.33 -1.59 -9.02
CA ASP A 233 10.87 -1.15 -7.73
C ASP A 233 11.62 -2.31 -7.06
N LYS A 234 12.92 -2.15 -6.88
CA LYS A 234 13.82 -3.17 -6.27
C LYS A 234 13.36 -3.60 -4.86
N MET A 235 12.67 -2.73 -4.14
CA MET A 235 12.13 -3.03 -2.82
C MET A 235 10.95 -4.02 -2.87
N ARG A 236 10.32 -4.17 -4.04
CA ARG A 236 9.06 -4.91 -4.22
C ARG A 236 9.19 -6.23 -4.97
N VAL A 237 10.35 -6.55 -5.53
CA VAL A 237 10.58 -7.74 -6.37
C VAL A 237 10.01 -9.03 -5.77
N GLU A 238 10.09 -9.19 -4.43
CA GLU A 238 9.55 -10.35 -3.71
C GLU A 238 8.01 -10.27 -3.56
N MET A 239 7.48 -9.07 -3.33
CA MET A 239 6.11 -8.87 -2.90
C MET A 239 5.14 -8.61 -4.07
N ILE A 240 5.66 -8.14 -5.19
CA ILE A 240 4.85 -7.66 -6.32
C ILE A 240 4.03 -8.78 -6.97
N VAL A 241 4.52 -10.02 -6.96
CA VAL A 241 3.81 -11.17 -7.51
C VAL A 241 2.48 -11.36 -6.78
N ILE A 242 2.52 -11.43 -5.45
CA ILE A 242 1.31 -11.64 -4.65
C ILE A 242 0.42 -10.42 -4.66
N ALA A 243 0.98 -9.20 -4.70
CA ALA A 243 0.18 -8.00 -4.92
C ALA A 243 -0.58 -8.05 -6.26
N SER A 244 0.05 -8.57 -7.33
CA SER A 244 -0.60 -8.75 -8.62
C SER A 244 -1.66 -9.84 -8.61
N VAL A 245 -1.42 -10.96 -7.93
CA VAL A 245 -2.41 -12.03 -7.71
C VAL A 245 -3.62 -11.47 -6.96
N PHE A 246 -3.39 -10.72 -5.90
CA PHE A 246 -4.46 -10.12 -5.11
C PHE A 246 -5.29 -9.12 -5.92
N THR A 247 -4.64 -8.21 -6.62
CA THR A 247 -5.34 -7.23 -7.48
C THR A 247 -6.16 -7.93 -8.58
N ASN A 248 -5.57 -8.95 -9.24
CA ASN A 248 -6.28 -9.74 -10.26
C ASN A 248 -7.49 -10.48 -9.69
N PHE A 249 -7.35 -11.03 -8.47
CA PHE A 249 -8.42 -11.69 -7.74
C PHE A 249 -9.60 -10.73 -7.47
N ILE A 250 -9.34 -9.51 -7.01
CA ILE A 250 -10.35 -8.47 -6.77
C ILE A 250 -11.04 -8.07 -8.08
N LEU A 251 -10.28 -7.73 -9.13
CA LEU A 251 -10.82 -7.32 -10.41
C LEU A 251 -11.75 -8.38 -11.03
N ARG A 252 -11.34 -9.65 -10.95
CA ARG A 252 -12.10 -10.78 -11.50
C ARG A 252 -13.38 -11.03 -10.70
N ASN A 253 -13.32 -11.10 -9.38
CA ASN A 253 -14.49 -11.42 -8.55
C ASN A 253 -15.55 -10.31 -8.56
N LEU A 254 -15.13 -9.06 -8.66
CA LEU A 254 -16.05 -7.92 -8.70
C LEU A 254 -16.44 -7.50 -10.13
N ASN A 255 -15.91 -8.16 -11.17
CA ASN A 255 -16.16 -7.82 -12.57
C ASN A 255 -15.97 -6.31 -12.86
N ILE A 256 -14.93 -5.72 -12.29
CA ILE A 256 -14.64 -4.29 -12.44
C ILE A 256 -14.05 -4.01 -13.83
N PRO A 257 -14.68 -3.17 -14.66
CA PRO A 257 -14.25 -2.94 -16.03
C PRO A 257 -13.19 -1.84 -16.19
N LYS A 258 -12.91 -1.07 -15.13
CA LYS A 258 -11.99 0.06 -15.20
C LYS A 258 -11.02 0.06 -14.04
N LEU A 259 -9.72 0.23 -14.35
CA LEU A 259 -8.67 0.40 -13.37
C LEU A 259 -8.04 1.78 -13.53
N LEU A 260 -7.94 2.52 -12.43
CA LEU A 260 -7.20 3.76 -12.33
C LEU A 260 -6.05 3.58 -11.36
N HIS A 261 -4.98 4.34 -11.57
CA HIS A 261 -3.86 4.46 -10.66
C HIS A 261 -3.72 5.91 -10.20
N THR A 262 -3.37 6.11 -8.93
CA THR A 262 -2.95 7.40 -8.40
C THR A 262 -1.78 7.24 -7.44
N HIS A 263 -0.85 8.21 -7.47
CA HIS A 263 0.25 8.29 -6.50
C HIS A 263 -0.21 8.84 -5.15
N ASN A 264 -1.35 9.51 -5.11
CA ASN A 264 -1.90 10.07 -3.89
C ASN A 264 -2.50 8.95 -3.04
N ALA A 265 -2.11 8.92 -1.75
CA ALA A 265 -2.58 7.94 -0.78
C ALA A 265 -2.57 8.54 0.65
N LEU A 266 -2.16 7.75 1.65
CA LEU A 266 -2.14 8.14 3.05
C LEU A 266 -1.38 9.45 3.30
N LYS A 267 -0.19 9.61 2.73
CA LYS A 267 0.68 10.77 2.94
C LYS A 267 0.00 12.08 2.53
N GLU A 268 -0.61 12.10 1.36
CA GLU A 268 -1.34 13.26 0.84
C GLU A 268 -2.59 13.55 1.67
N GLY A 269 -3.28 12.52 2.14
CA GLY A 269 -4.44 12.68 3.03
C GLY A 269 -4.07 13.26 4.40
N VAL A 270 -2.93 12.86 4.96
CA VAL A 270 -2.40 13.45 6.19
C VAL A 270 -2.04 14.92 5.98
N MET A 271 -1.34 15.23 4.89
CA MET A 271 -0.98 16.61 4.54
C MET A 271 -2.21 17.50 4.35
N ASP A 272 -3.21 17.01 3.61
CA ASP A 272 -4.44 17.76 3.37
C ASP A 272 -5.24 18.01 4.65
N LEU A 273 -5.36 16.99 5.53
CA LEU A 273 -5.99 17.16 6.84
C LEU A 273 -5.30 18.23 7.67
N PHE A 274 -3.97 18.22 7.63
CA PHE A 274 -3.14 19.16 8.37
C PHE A 274 -3.31 20.59 7.89
N ILE A 275 -3.24 20.81 6.57
CA ILE A 275 -3.43 22.14 5.95
C ILE A 275 -4.83 22.67 6.21
N SER A 276 -5.86 21.80 6.09
CA SER A 276 -7.27 22.20 6.25
C SER A 276 -7.63 22.57 7.69
N ASN A 277 -6.95 22.03 8.68
CA ASN A 277 -7.20 22.34 10.09
C ASN A 277 -6.40 23.55 10.58
N GLY A 278 -5.57 24.15 9.73
CA GLY A 278 -4.77 25.35 10.08
C GLY A 278 -3.71 25.10 11.15
N ILE A 279 -3.23 23.85 11.28
CA ILE A 279 -2.29 23.46 12.31
C ILE A 279 -0.88 23.40 11.73
#